data_dbb7148ee214ade4b81ff61d947d720f
#
_entry.id   dbb7148ee214ade4b81ff61d947d720f
#
_cell.length_a   1.000
_cell.length_b   1.000
_cell.length_c   1.000
_cell.angle_alpha   90.00
_cell.angle_beta   90.00
_cell.angle_gamma   90.00
#
_symmetry.space_group_name_H-M   'P 1'
#
loop_
_entity.id
_entity.type
_entity.pdbx_description
1 polymer ?
#
loop_
_entity_poly.entity_id
_entity_poly.type
_entity_poly.pdbx_seq_one_letter_code
_entity_poly.pdbx_strand_id
1 'polypeptide(L)'
;GIRVSDPALDLAVVMAVLSSNIDAALPADTVFAGEVGLSGEIRAVSRIEQRISEAEKLGFKRIFVPLGNKKGFTRKATHIEVAFVSRITDICRSLFG
;
A
#
# COMPACT_ATOMS: atom_id res chain seq x y z
N GLY A 1 -27.71 -6.32 2.77
CA GLY A 1 -26.66 -7.29 2.71
C GLY A 1 -25.50 -6.99 3.64
N ILE A 2 -24.62 -7.94 3.76
CA ILE A 2 -23.43 -7.75 4.59
C ILE A 2 -22.43 -6.93 3.80
N ARG A 3 -21.97 -5.87 4.43
CA ARG A 3 -20.92 -5.06 3.84
C ARG A 3 -19.63 -5.30 4.59
N VAL A 4 -18.60 -5.70 3.86
CA VAL A 4 -17.26 -5.81 4.42
C VAL A 4 -16.50 -4.56 4.04
N SER A 5 -15.99 -3.85 5.03
CA SER A 5 -15.20 -2.65 4.82
C SER A 5 -13.83 -2.87 5.43
N ASP A 6 -12.80 -2.76 4.60
CA ASP A 6 -11.41 -2.87 5.04
C ASP A 6 -10.71 -1.56 4.70
N PRO A 7 -10.44 -0.70 5.69
CA PRO A 7 -9.78 0.59 5.42
C PRO A 7 -8.42 0.44 4.71
N ALA A 8 -7.78 -0.71 4.88
CA ALA A 8 -6.49 -0.93 4.23
C ALA A 8 -6.58 -0.98 2.71
N LEU A 9 -7.78 -1.13 2.14
CA LEU A 9 -7.99 -1.13 0.70
C LEU A 9 -8.01 0.28 0.11
N ASP A 10 -8.15 1.31 0.95
CA ASP A 10 -8.25 2.70 0.49
C ASP A 10 -7.10 3.07 -0.43
N LEU A 11 -5.88 2.74 -0.02
CA LEU A 11 -4.69 3.14 -0.77
C LEU A 11 -4.67 2.54 -2.18
N ALA A 12 -5.05 1.28 -2.30
CA ALA A 12 -5.10 0.61 -3.61
C ALA A 12 -6.12 1.29 -4.52
N VAL A 13 -7.29 1.65 -3.97
CA VAL A 13 -8.34 2.32 -4.74
C VAL A 13 -7.88 3.70 -5.19
N VAL A 14 -7.29 4.48 -4.27
CA VAL A 14 -6.80 5.83 -4.59
C VAL A 14 -5.73 5.77 -5.67
N MET A 15 -4.79 4.84 -5.56
CA MET A 15 -3.73 4.71 -6.56
C MET A 15 -4.27 4.29 -7.93
N ALA A 16 -5.29 3.43 -7.96
CA ALA A 16 -5.93 3.04 -9.21
C ALA A 16 -6.61 4.24 -9.88
N VAL A 17 -7.30 5.06 -9.09
CA VAL A 17 -7.97 6.27 -9.60
C VAL A 17 -6.95 7.28 -10.13
N LEU A 18 -5.88 7.53 -9.37
CA LEU A 18 -4.83 8.47 -9.79
C LEU A 18 -4.14 7.99 -11.07
N SER A 19 -3.82 6.72 -11.14
CA SER A 19 -3.20 6.12 -12.33
C SER A 19 -4.07 6.33 -13.56
N SER A 20 -5.36 6.12 -13.41
CA SER A 20 -6.32 6.34 -14.49
C SER A 20 -6.39 7.81 -14.90
N ASN A 21 -6.43 8.72 -13.92
CA ASN A 21 -6.57 10.15 -14.20
C ASN A 21 -5.36 10.75 -14.92
N ILE A 22 -4.15 10.25 -14.62
CA ILE A 22 -2.93 10.76 -15.26
C ILE A 22 -2.48 9.88 -16.44
N ASP A 23 -3.25 8.85 -16.74
CA ASP A 23 -2.97 7.91 -17.83
C ASP A 23 -1.57 7.30 -17.71
N ALA A 24 -1.20 6.92 -16.49
CA ALA A 24 0.08 6.29 -16.19
C ALA A 24 -0.18 4.96 -15.48
N ALA A 25 0.24 3.85 -16.08
CA ALA A 25 -0.02 2.52 -15.53
C ALA A 25 0.75 2.28 -14.24
N LEU A 26 0.11 1.59 -13.31
CA LEU A 26 0.79 1.09 -12.11
C LEU A 26 1.59 -0.15 -12.46
N PRO A 27 2.77 -0.37 -11.83
CA PRO A 27 3.50 -1.61 -12.06
C PRO A 27 2.66 -2.82 -11.65
N ALA A 28 2.64 -3.85 -12.49
CA ALA A 28 1.80 -5.02 -12.29
C ALA A 28 2.23 -5.87 -11.08
N ASP A 29 3.49 -5.74 -10.63
CA ASP A 29 4.03 -6.51 -9.52
C ASP A 29 4.02 -5.75 -8.20
N THR A 30 3.33 -4.61 -8.13
CA THR A 30 3.31 -3.73 -6.97
C THR A 30 1.89 -3.64 -6.40
N VAL A 31 1.78 -3.75 -5.09
CA VAL A 31 0.51 -3.64 -4.39
C VAL A 31 0.61 -2.59 -3.28
N PHE A 32 -0.55 -2.23 -2.74
CA PHE A 32 -0.68 -1.12 -1.80
C PHE A 32 -1.60 -1.53 -0.65
N ALA A 33 -1.23 -1.19 0.57
CA ALA A 33 -2.09 -1.37 1.74
C ALA A 33 -1.99 -0.14 2.62
N GLY A 34 -3.13 0.47 2.96
CA GLY A 34 -3.14 1.64 3.81
C GLY A 34 -4.51 2.30 3.82
N GLU A 35 -4.84 2.94 4.94
CA GLU A 35 -6.01 3.79 5.04
C GLU A 35 -5.61 5.20 4.62
N VAL A 36 -6.47 5.88 3.86
CA VAL A 36 -6.16 7.21 3.32
C VAL A 36 -7.05 8.25 3.97
N GLY A 37 -6.42 9.29 4.53
CA GLY A 37 -7.14 10.41 5.11
C GLY A 37 -7.40 11.50 4.08
N LEU A 38 -8.22 12.49 4.48
CA LEU A 38 -8.69 13.55 3.59
C LEU A 38 -7.57 14.45 3.05
N SER A 39 -6.45 14.51 3.77
CA SER A 39 -5.31 15.34 3.34
C SER A 39 -4.25 14.55 2.58
N GLY A 40 -4.55 13.31 2.19
CA GLY A 40 -3.61 12.46 1.48
C GLY A 40 -2.61 11.76 2.39
N GLU A 41 -2.83 11.79 3.69
CA GLU A 41 -1.99 11.05 4.62
C GLU A 41 -2.36 9.57 4.59
N ILE A 42 -1.37 8.71 4.77
CA ILE A 42 -1.54 7.27 4.79
C ILE A 42 -1.46 6.81 6.23
N ARG A 43 -2.55 6.21 6.72
CA ARG A 43 -2.69 5.82 8.11
C ARG A 43 -2.40 4.36 8.32
N ALA A 44 -1.85 4.03 9.50
CA ALA A 44 -1.57 2.65 9.89
C ALA A 44 -2.83 1.78 9.84
N VAL A 45 -2.63 0.52 9.48
CA VAL A 45 -3.72 -0.46 9.40
C VAL A 45 -3.38 -1.68 10.24
N SER A 46 -4.39 -2.47 10.55
CA SER A 46 -4.20 -3.70 11.32
C SER A 46 -3.61 -4.80 10.45
N ARG A 47 -2.92 -5.73 11.09
CA ARG A 47 -2.44 -6.98 10.47
C ARG A 47 -1.51 -6.74 9.29
N ILE A 48 -0.64 -5.74 9.39
CA ILE A 48 0.22 -5.38 8.24
C ILE A 48 1.15 -6.52 7.85
N GLU A 49 1.68 -7.26 8.82
CA GLU A 49 2.61 -8.36 8.49
C GLU A 49 1.90 -9.49 7.77
N GLN A 50 0.64 -9.76 8.14
CA GLN A 50 -0.17 -10.76 7.45
C GLN A 50 -0.47 -10.34 6.01
N ARG A 51 -0.78 -9.06 5.80
CA ARG A 51 -1.05 -8.52 4.46
C ARG A 51 0.19 -8.63 3.57
N ILE A 52 1.36 -8.34 4.14
CA ILE A 52 2.63 -8.47 3.43
C ILE A 52 2.89 -9.93 3.07
N SER A 53 2.65 -10.85 4.01
CA SER A 53 2.83 -12.29 3.75
C SER A 53 1.94 -12.77 2.61
N GLU A 54 0.70 -12.33 2.57
CA GLU A 54 -0.22 -12.72 1.51
C GLU A 54 0.20 -12.17 0.16
N ALA A 55 0.66 -10.91 0.12
CA ALA A 55 1.16 -10.32 -1.11
C ALA A 55 2.38 -11.09 -1.64
N GLU A 56 3.27 -11.47 -0.74
CA GLU A 56 4.45 -12.25 -1.10
C GLU A 56 4.07 -13.61 -1.66
N LYS A 57 3.11 -14.29 -1.03
CA LYS A 57 2.65 -15.60 -1.50
C LYS A 57 2.00 -15.52 -2.89
N LEU A 58 1.37 -14.40 -3.20
CA LEU A 58 0.74 -14.18 -4.50
C LEU A 58 1.76 -13.79 -5.57
N GLY A 59 3.02 -13.62 -5.21
CA GLY A 59 4.08 -13.35 -6.17
C GLY A 59 4.38 -11.89 -6.42
N PHE A 60 3.77 -10.97 -5.67
CA PHE A 60 4.08 -9.55 -5.82
C PHE A 60 5.49 -9.26 -5.34
N LYS A 61 6.16 -8.32 -6.00
CA LYS A 61 7.55 -8.00 -5.73
C LYS A 61 7.72 -6.81 -4.81
N ARG A 62 6.71 -5.94 -4.70
CA ARG A 62 6.78 -4.73 -3.90
C ARG A 62 5.43 -4.41 -3.29
N ILE A 63 5.46 -3.92 -2.05
CA ILE A 63 4.25 -3.44 -1.38
C ILE A 63 4.54 -2.10 -0.70
N PHE A 64 3.66 -1.13 -0.92
CA PHE A 64 3.68 0.13 -0.18
C PHE A 64 2.78 -0.01 1.04
N VAL A 65 3.31 0.33 2.20
CA VAL A 65 2.60 0.23 3.48
C VAL A 65 2.78 1.51 4.29
N PRO A 66 1.90 1.76 5.27
CA PRO A 66 1.99 2.99 6.05
C PRO A 66 3.24 3.05 6.91
N LEU A 67 3.90 4.21 6.91
CA LEU A 67 5.03 4.45 7.81
C LEU A 67 4.64 4.25 9.27
N GLY A 68 3.39 4.55 9.62
CA GLY A 68 2.89 4.33 10.98
C GLY A 68 2.90 2.88 11.43
N ASN A 69 2.99 1.93 10.49
CA ASN A 69 3.10 0.52 10.82
C ASN A 69 4.54 0.06 11.05
N LYS A 70 5.53 0.94 10.86
CA LYS A 70 6.94 0.54 11.01
C LYS A 70 7.29 0.25 12.45
N LYS A 71 6.74 0.99 13.39
CA LYS A 71 6.96 0.77 14.82
C LYS A 71 6.36 -0.59 15.21
N GLY A 72 7.16 -1.44 15.81
CA GLY A 72 6.73 -2.79 16.17
C GLY A 72 6.79 -3.78 15.02
N PHE A 73 7.22 -3.34 13.85
CA PHE A 73 7.37 -4.21 12.69
C PHE A 73 8.58 -5.12 12.90
N THR A 74 8.34 -6.43 12.89
CA THR A 74 9.38 -7.41 13.22
C THR A 74 9.66 -8.40 12.08
N ARG A 75 9.00 -8.22 10.93
CA ARG A 75 9.14 -9.13 9.82
C ARG A 75 10.59 -9.18 9.33
N LYS A 76 11.11 -10.40 9.21
CA LYS A 76 12.47 -10.62 8.73
C LYS A 76 12.55 -10.49 7.21
N ALA A 77 13.77 -10.54 6.68
CA ALA A 77 14.01 -10.46 5.25
C ALA A 77 13.12 -11.43 4.48
N THR A 78 12.58 -10.95 3.36
CA THR A 78 11.62 -11.67 2.55
C THR A 78 11.96 -11.44 1.07
N HIS A 79 11.17 -12.05 0.20
CA HIS A 79 11.34 -11.86 -1.24
C HIS A 79 10.54 -10.65 -1.76
N ILE A 80 9.75 -10.01 -0.91
CA ILE A 80 8.99 -8.83 -1.29
C ILE A 80 9.64 -7.57 -0.69
N GLU A 81 9.75 -6.53 -1.51
CA GLU A 81 10.24 -5.23 -1.02
C GLU A 81 9.10 -4.52 -0.29
N VAL A 82 9.35 -4.09 0.95
CA VAL A 82 8.37 -3.37 1.75
C VAL A 82 8.79 -1.89 1.79
N ALA A 83 7.97 -1.02 1.24
CA ALA A 83 8.23 0.41 1.18
C ALA A 83 7.28 1.14 2.12
N PHE A 84 7.83 1.76 3.17
CA PHE A 84 7.03 2.53 4.13
C PHE A 84 6.84 3.95 3.63
N VAL A 85 5.58 4.42 3.59
CA VAL A 85 5.25 5.74 3.10
C VAL A 85 4.26 6.43 4.04
N SER A 86 4.31 7.75 4.10
CA SER A 86 3.42 8.53 4.97
C SER A 86 2.37 9.32 4.19
N ARG A 87 2.59 9.58 2.91
CA ARG A 87 1.67 10.36 2.08
C ARG A 87 1.56 9.77 0.68
N ILE A 88 0.41 9.99 0.04
CA ILE A 88 0.19 9.56 -1.33
C ILE A 88 1.24 10.14 -2.27
N THR A 89 1.66 11.39 -2.02
CA THR A 89 2.68 12.04 -2.85
C THR A 89 4.01 11.30 -2.83
N ASP A 90 4.33 10.61 -1.74
CA ASP A 90 5.56 9.79 -1.67
C ASP A 90 5.52 8.65 -2.69
N ILE A 91 4.37 8.02 -2.82
CA ILE A 91 4.19 6.93 -3.78
C ILE A 91 4.25 7.46 -5.20
N CYS A 92 3.55 8.56 -5.47
CA CYS A 92 3.53 9.16 -6.80
C CYS A 92 4.94 9.55 -7.25
N ARG A 93 5.73 10.12 -6.34
CA ARG A 93 7.12 10.48 -6.64
C ARG A 93 7.95 9.24 -6.95
N SER A 94 7.72 8.15 -6.24
CA SER A 94 8.45 6.91 -6.45
C SER A 94 8.08 6.24 -7.78
N LEU A 95 6.80 6.25 -8.14
CA LEU A 95 6.32 5.49 -9.31
C LEU A 95 6.29 6.32 -10.59
N PHE A 96 6.04 7.62 -10.49
CA PHE A 96 5.82 8.46 -11.67
C PHE A 96 6.87 9.57 -11.84
N GLY A 97 7.76 9.69 -10.92
CA GLY A 97 8.83 10.68 -10.96
C GLY A 97 8.48 11.97 -10.27
#